data_ade9fdc7cfff09af03609d20ce3e0e64
#
_entry.id   ade9fdc7cfff09af03609d20ce3e0e64
#
_cell.length_a   1.000
_cell.length_b   1.000
_cell.length_c   1.000
_cell.angle_alpha   90.00
_cell.angle_beta   90.00
_cell.angle_gamma   90.00
#
_symmetry.space_group_name_H-M   'P 1'
#
loop_
_entity.id
_entity.type
_entity.pdbx_description
1 polymer ?
#
loop_
_entity_poly.entity_id
_entity_poly.type
_entity_poly.pdbx_seq_one_letter_code
_entity_poly.pdbx_strand_id
1 'polypeptide(L)'
;MSKKEILKGENVHLSFGGVNALTDITFTVYDGEIFSIIGPNGAGKSSMFNVISGFYKPQRGRILFKGEDITKISPDQIAYKGMSRTFQNLELFKGMTVLENIMLGRHVHIKNNILADIFWFGKARNTEVEHRKVAENIIDFLEIENYRKKPVGMLPYGVQKRVELGRALALGGDIVLLDEPMAGMNLEEAEDMARFIIDINNEWKKTVVLIEHDMGVVMDLSNRLMVLNFGEKITEGTPEEVQKHPQVIEAYLGGEETVFLGR
;
A
#
# COMPACT_ATOMS: atom_id res chain seq x y z
N MET A 1 22.54 14.89 0.45
CA MET A 1 21.60 15.02 -0.68
C MET A 1 20.21 15.19 -0.10
N SER A 2 19.41 16.16 -0.56
CA SER A 2 18.02 16.30 -0.12
C SER A 2 17.24 15.06 -0.58
N LYS A 3 16.50 14.41 0.32
CA LYS A 3 15.62 13.30 -0.04
C LYS A 3 14.57 13.84 -1.03
N LYS A 4 14.29 13.11 -2.11
CA LYS A 4 13.31 13.48 -3.12
C LYS A 4 11.89 13.17 -2.60
N GLU A 5 11.01 14.17 -2.60
CA GLU A 5 9.60 13.95 -2.25
C GLU A 5 8.89 13.16 -3.36
N ILE A 6 8.18 12.08 -3.00
CA ILE A 6 7.40 11.28 -3.94
C ILE A 6 5.89 11.47 -3.74
N LEU A 7 5.45 11.57 -2.47
CA LEU A 7 4.05 11.79 -2.12
C LEU A 7 3.97 12.86 -1.03
N LYS A 8 3.01 13.78 -1.15
CA LYS A 8 2.79 14.84 -0.17
C LYS A 8 1.31 15.13 0.00
N GLY A 9 0.86 15.25 1.23
CA GLY A 9 -0.43 15.82 1.60
C GLY A 9 -0.24 17.22 2.17
N GLU A 10 -1.04 18.18 1.76
CA GLU A 10 -0.99 19.55 2.26
C GLU A 10 -2.36 19.97 2.76
N ASN A 11 -2.47 20.25 4.07
CA ASN A 11 -3.68 20.77 4.75
C ASN A 11 -4.94 19.97 4.40
N VAL A 12 -4.84 18.63 4.43
CA VAL A 12 -5.92 17.73 4.01
C VAL A 12 -7.04 17.71 5.04
N HIS A 13 -8.26 18.02 4.60
CA HIS A 13 -9.47 17.93 5.40
C HIS A 13 -10.49 17.01 4.74
N LEU A 14 -11.04 16.08 5.51
CA LEU A 14 -12.10 15.17 5.08
C LEU A 14 -13.18 15.05 6.17
N SER A 15 -14.43 15.24 5.80
CA SER A 15 -15.56 15.05 6.70
C SER A 15 -16.70 14.27 6.04
N PHE A 16 -17.43 13.52 6.85
CA PHE A 16 -18.61 12.78 6.46
C PHE A 16 -19.79 13.22 7.33
N GLY A 17 -20.77 13.92 6.75
CA GLY A 17 -21.84 14.52 7.52
C GLY A 17 -21.29 15.50 8.57
N GLY A 18 -21.49 15.23 9.85
CA GLY A 18 -20.99 16.05 10.96
C GLY A 18 -19.67 15.57 11.57
N VAL A 19 -19.04 14.49 11.03
CA VAL A 19 -17.83 13.89 11.60
C VAL A 19 -16.62 14.28 10.77
N ASN A 20 -15.63 14.92 11.40
CA ASN A 20 -14.33 15.18 10.78
C ASN A 20 -13.48 13.92 10.85
N ALA A 21 -13.23 13.33 9.69
CA ALA A 21 -12.37 12.13 9.57
C ALA A 21 -10.89 12.48 9.45
N LEU A 22 -10.60 13.66 8.86
CA LEU A 22 -9.24 14.21 8.76
C LEU A 22 -9.33 15.73 8.94
N THR A 23 -8.43 16.28 9.75
CA THR A 23 -8.37 17.72 10.05
C THR A 23 -6.93 18.20 9.90
N ASP A 24 -6.70 19.03 8.90
CA ASP A 24 -5.43 19.73 8.64
C ASP A 24 -4.19 18.82 8.56
N ILE A 25 -4.32 17.67 7.89
CA ILE A 25 -3.22 16.73 7.78
C ILE A 25 -2.23 17.19 6.71
N THR A 26 -0.98 17.42 7.14
CA THR A 26 0.16 17.68 6.26
C THR A 26 1.25 16.66 6.53
N PHE A 27 1.73 15.99 5.48
CA PHE A 27 2.78 14.95 5.55
C PHE A 27 3.59 14.90 4.26
N THR A 28 4.78 14.29 4.33
CA THR A 28 5.63 14.06 3.17
C THR A 28 6.22 12.65 3.22
N VAL A 29 6.14 11.93 2.09
CA VAL A 29 6.82 10.63 1.89
C VAL A 29 7.95 10.84 0.90
N TYR A 30 9.14 10.33 1.23
CA TYR A 30 10.30 10.43 0.39
C TYR A 30 10.49 9.16 -0.47
N ASP A 31 11.13 9.35 -1.62
CA ASP A 31 11.42 8.28 -2.57
C ASP A 31 12.32 7.21 -1.92
N GLY A 32 11.90 5.95 -2.01
CA GLY A 32 12.64 4.80 -1.47
C GLY A 32 12.56 4.60 0.04
N GLU A 33 11.62 5.26 0.77
CA GLU A 33 11.40 4.96 2.20
C GLU A 33 10.20 4.03 2.42
N ILE A 34 10.20 3.34 3.55
CA ILE A 34 9.03 2.72 4.16
C ILE A 34 8.45 3.73 5.14
N PHE A 35 7.28 4.26 4.82
CA PHE A 35 6.56 5.25 5.62
C PHE A 35 5.28 4.66 6.18
N SER A 36 5.10 4.62 7.49
CA SER A 36 3.92 4.06 8.11
C SER A 36 2.97 5.13 8.65
N ILE A 37 1.67 4.85 8.54
CA ILE A 37 0.60 5.64 9.15
C ILE A 37 -0.02 4.80 10.23
N ILE A 38 0.14 5.23 11.48
CA ILE A 38 -0.33 4.50 12.66
C ILE A 38 -1.33 5.34 13.47
N GLY A 39 -1.99 4.71 14.43
CA GLY A 39 -2.94 5.36 15.32
C GLY A 39 -4.01 4.39 15.80
N PRO A 40 -4.79 4.73 16.82
CA PRO A 40 -5.89 3.91 17.32
C PRO A 40 -6.97 3.64 16.25
N ASN A 41 -7.88 2.71 16.56
CA ASN A 41 -9.05 2.48 15.72
C ASN A 41 -9.90 3.76 15.62
N GLY A 42 -10.32 4.12 14.41
CA GLY A 42 -11.04 5.37 14.17
C GLY A 42 -10.16 6.63 14.06
N ALA A 43 -8.82 6.52 14.13
CA ALA A 43 -7.92 7.66 14.03
C ALA A 43 -7.88 8.34 12.65
N GLY A 44 -8.48 7.75 11.60
CA GLY A 44 -8.51 8.32 10.25
C GLY A 44 -7.55 7.67 9.25
N LYS A 45 -6.81 6.61 9.63
CA LYS A 45 -5.81 5.94 8.78
C LYS A 45 -6.36 5.50 7.42
N SER A 46 -7.43 4.71 7.41
CA SER A 46 -8.07 4.23 6.16
C SER A 46 -8.69 5.38 5.36
N SER A 47 -9.18 6.44 6.03
CA SER A 47 -9.64 7.66 5.37
C SER A 47 -8.50 8.36 4.64
N MET A 48 -7.31 8.44 5.24
CA MET A 48 -6.12 8.99 4.61
C MET A 48 -5.69 8.16 3.39
N PHE A 49 -5.66 6.82 3.49
CA PHE A 49 -5.38 5.96 2.33
C PHE A 49 -6.39 6.15 1.21
N ASN A 50 -7.67 6.28 1.55
CA ASN A 50 -8.73 6.54 0.55
C ASN A 50 -8.58 7.91 -0.11
N VAL A 51 -8.07 8.92 0.60
CA VAL A 51 -7.74 10.24 0.03
C VAL A 51 -6.51 10.13 -0.88
N ILE A 52 -5.43 9.51 -0.44
CA ILE A 52 -4.19 9.33 -1.21
C ILE A 52 -4.48 8.58 -2.52
N SER A 53 -5.25 7.50 -2.46
CA SER A 53 -5.60 6.67 -3.62
C SER A 53 -6.78 7.19 -4.45
N GLY A 54 -7.33 8.36 -4.11
CA GLY A 54 -8.36 9.05 -4.89
C GLY A 54 -9.78 8.48 -4.77
N PHE A 55 -10.02 7.54 -3.84
CA PHE A 55 -11.39 7.07 -3.53
C PHE A 55 -12.22 8.14 -2.84
N TYR A 56 -11.60 8.93 -1.96
CA TYR A 56 -12.23 10.10 -1.36
C TYR A 56 -11.57 11.38 -1.85
N LYS A 57 -12.37 12.40 -2.07
CA LYS A 57 -11.90 13.73 -2.44
C LYS A 57 -11.97 14.61 -1.20
N PRO A 58 -10.84 15.15 -0.72
CA PRO A 58 -10.83 16.05 0.44
C PRO A 58 -11.59 17.35 0.12
N GLN A 59 -12.26 17.91 1.10
CA GLN A 59 -12.95 19.19 0.95
C GLN A 59 -11.99 20.37 0.90
N ARG A 60 -10.80 20.23 1.55
CA ARG A 60 -9.72 21.21 1.52
C ARG A 60 -8.38 20.50 1.48
N GLY A 61 -7.36 21.24 1.05
CA GLY A 61 -6.01 20.70 0.89
C GLY A 61 -5.81 20.01 -0.45
N ARG A 62 -4.64 19.38 -0.61
CA ARG A 62 -4.27 18.70 -1.84
C ARG A 62 -3.34 17.52 -1.57
N ILE A 63 -3.33 16.59 -2.51
CA ILE A 63 -2.39 15.47 -2.58
C ILE A 63 -1.53 15.66 -3.82
N LEU A 64 -0.21 15.64 -3.62
CA LEU A 64 0.77 15.74 -4.69
C LEU A 64 1.49 14.39 -4.82
N PHE A 65 1.57 13.86 -6.03
CA PHE A 65 2.35 12.67 -6.35
C PHE A 65 3.39 13.01 -7.42
N LYS A 66 4.67 12.82 -7.12
CA LYS A 66 5.80 13.23 -8.00
C LYS A 66 5.70 14.71 -8.42
N GLY A 67 5.22 15.55 -7.52
CA GLY A 67 5.03 16.98 -7.75
C GLY A 67 3.75 17.36 -8.52
N GLU A 68 2.98 16.40 -9.02
CA GLU A 68 1.71 16.64 -9.71
C GLU A 68 0.53 16.57 -8.73
N ASP A 69 -0.42 17.48 -8.85
CA ASP A 69 -1.65 17.47 -8.06
C ASP A 69 -2.59 16.35 -8.55
N ILE A 70 -2.80 15.35 -7.66
CA ILE A 70 -3.66 14.20 -7.92
C ILE A 70 -4.99 14.27 -7.16
N THR A 71 -5.29 15.37 -6.50
CA THR A 71 -6.42 15.51 -5.57
C THR A 71 -7.77 15.15 -6.21
N LYS A 72 -7.96 15.50 -7.46
CA LYS A 72 -9.25 15.35 -8.16
C LYS A 72 -9.29 14.23 -9.19
N ILE A 73 -8.18 13.56 -9.46
CA ILE A 73 -8.14 12.48 -10.45
C ILE A 73 -8.68 11.16 -9.86
N SER A 74 -9.13 10.28 -10.73
CA SER A 74 -9.75 9.00 -10.32
C SER A 74 -8.70 7.97 -9.88
N PRO A 75 -9.09 6.94 -9.09
CA PRO A 75 -8.17 5.90 -8.64
C PRO A 75 -7.44 5.17 -9.77
N ASP A 76 -8.12 4.90 -10.88
CA ASP A 76 -7.54 4.28 -12.07
C ASP A 76 -6.43 5.16 -12.67
N GLN A 77 -6.67 6.47 -12.79
CA GLN A 77 -5.68 7.43 -13.26
C GLN A 77 -4.46 7.53 -12.32
N ILE A 78 -4.68 7.44 -10.99
CA ILE A 78 -3.60 7.39 -10.00
C ILE A 78 -2.77 6.10 -10.18
N ALA A 79 -3.43 4.97 -10.41
CA ALA A 79 -2.77 3.70 -10.72
C ALA A 79 -1.90 3.80 -11.98
N TYR A 80 -2.40 4.43 -13.07
CA TYR A 80 -1.62 4.70 -14.28
C TYR A 80 -0.38 5.57 -14.04
N LYS A 81 -0.41 6.46 -13.04
CA LYS A 81 0.74 7.28 -12.64
C LYS A 81 1.79 6.49 -11.84
N GLY A 82 1.49 5.24 -11.45
CA GLY A 82 2.42 4.35 -10.78
C GLY A 82 2.25 4.28 -9.26
N MET A 83 1.05 4.48 -8.76
CA MET A 83 0.68 4.22 -7.36
C MET A 83 -0.21 3.00 -7.30
N SER A 84 0.29 1.90 -6.72
CA SER A 84 -0.50 0.69 -6.47
C SER A 84 -1.01 0.63 -5.04
N ARG A 85 -2.07 -0.14 -4.79
CA ARG A 85 -2.65 -0.33 -3.47
C ARG A 85 -3.15 -1.76 -3.29
N THR A 86 -2.92 -2.33 -2.09
CA THR A 86 -3.69 -3.46 -1.57
C THR A 86 -4.92 -2.94 -0.81
N PHE A 87 -5.90 -3.79 -0.58
CA PHE A 87 -7.10 -3.45 0.18
C PHE A 87 -7.14 -4.26 1.47
N GLN A 88 -7.77 -3.73 2.51
CA GLN A 88 -7.93 -4.41 3.79
C GLN A 88 -8.64 -5.77 3.64
N ASN A 89 -9.67 -5.84 2.78
CA ASN A 89 -10.31 -7.09 2.40
C ASN A 89 -9.68 -7.65 1.14
N LEU A 90 -9.50 -8.98 1.09
CA LEU A 90 -8.97 -9.68 -0.09
C LEU A 90 -9.88 -9.51 -1.31
N GLU A 91 -9.48 -8.63 -2.21
CA GLU A 91 -10.18 -8.34 -3.47
C GLU A 91 -9.64 -9.21 -4.63
N LEU A 92 -9.56 -10.53 -4.40
CA LEU A 92 -9.06 -11.49 -5.38
C LEU A 92 -10.21 -12.17 -6.14
N PHE A 93 -9.97 -12.47 -7.41
CA PHE A 93 -10.88 -13.27 -8.21
C PHE A 93 -10.71 -14.75 -7.87
N LYS A 94 -11.53 -15.25 -6.95
CA LYS A 94 -11.40 -16.59 -6.33
C LYS A 94 -11.40 -17.75 -7.33
N GLY A 95 -12.07 -17.61 -8.47
CA GLY A 95 -12.11 -18.61 -9.53
C GLY A 95 -10.92 -18.59 -10.48
N MET A 96 -10.11 -17.53 -10.45
CA MET A 96 -8.88 -17.39 -11.25
C MET A 96 -7.69 -17.99 -10.52
N THR A 97 -6.70 -18.44 -11.29
CA THR A 97 -5.43 -18.93 -10.77
C THR A 97 -4.59 -17.78 -10.17
N VAL A 98 -3.53 -18.13 -9.41
CA VAL A 98 -2.54 -17.16 -8.90
C VAL A 98 -1.96 -16.33 -10.05
N LEU A 99 -1.50 -16.99 -11.11
CA LEU A 99 -0.91 -16.31 -12.27
C LEU A 99 -1.90 -15.34 -12.92
N GLU A 100 -3.15 -15.73 -13.12
CA GLU A 100 -4.18 -14.88 -13.72
C GLU A 100 -4.50 -13.67 -12.84
N ASN A 101 -4.59 -13.85 -11.49
CA ASN A 101 -4.80 -12.75 -10.56
C ASN A 101 -3.65 -11.72 -10.60
N ILE A 102 -2.40 -12.19 -10.65
CA ILE A 102 -1.23 -11.28 -10.74
C ILE A 102 -1.19 -10.60 -12.12
N MET A 103 -1.50 -11.33 -13.20
CA MET A 103 -1.59 -10.76 -14.55
C MET A 103 -2.63 -9.63 -14.66
N LEU A 104 -3.71 -9.65 -13.87
CA LEU A 104 -4.67 -8.53 -13.83
C LEU A 104 -4.00 -7.20 -13.43
N GLY A 105 -3.01 -7.23 -12.55
CA GLY A 105 -2.22 -6.03 -12.20
C GLY A 105 -1.47 -5.44 -13.39
N ARG A 106 -1.19 -6.25 -14.43
CA ARG A 106 -0.55 -5.78 -15.68
C ARG A 106 -1.51 -5.10 -16.66
N HIS A 107 -2.81 -5.19 -16.42
CA HIS A 107 -3.83 -4.65 -17.34
C HIS A 107 -3.67 -3.14 -17.60
N VAL A 108 -3.17 -2.40 -16.62
CA VAL A 108 -2.85 -0.98 -16.73
C VAL A 108 -1.87 -0.67 -17.88
N HIS A 109 -1.00 -1.64 -18.25
CA HIS A 109 0.00 -1.48 -19.30
C HIS A 109 -0.49 -1.93 -20.69
N ILE A 110 -1.68 -2.56 -20.76
CA ILE A 110 -2.25 -3.02 -22.03
C ILE A 110 -3.00 -1.85 -22.66
N LYS A 111 -2.36 -1.16 -23.58
CA LYS A 111 -3.02 -0.13 -24.41
C LYS A 111 -3.90 -0.84 -25.43
N ASN A 112 -5.16 -1.05 -25.12
CA ASN A 112 -6.14 -1.62 -26.06
C ASN A 112 -6.42 -0.63 -27.18
N ASN A 113 -5.73 -0.78 -28.30
CA ASN A 113 -6.19 -0.30 -29.59
C ASN A 113 -6.81 -1.50 -30.31
N ILE A 114 -8.08 -1.78 -30.01
CA ILE A 114 -8.85 -2.90 -30.58
C ILE A 114 -8.71 -2.98 -32.12
N LEU A 115 -8.56 -1.86 -32.81
CA LEU A 115 -8.34 -1.80 -34.25
C LEU A 115 -6.89 -2.15 -34.68
N ALA A 116 -5.91 -1.96 -33.80
CA ALA A 116 -4.52 -2.32 -34.06
C ALA A 116 -4.27 -3.82 -33.78
N ASP A 117 -4.99 -4.41 -32.83
CA ASP A 117 -4.83 -5.82 -32.46
C ASP A 117 -5.33 -6.78 -33.54
N ILE A 118 -6.30 -6.34 -34.36
CA ILE A 118 -6.82 -7.14 -35.50
C ILE A 118 -5.76 -7.27 -36.62
N PHE A 119 -4.87 -6.31 -36.77
CA PHE A 119 -3.85 -6.31 -37.83
C PHE A 119 -2.45 -6.75 -37.37
N TRP A 120 -2.21 -7.05 -36.06
CA TRP A 120 -0.87 -7.25 -35.53
C TRP A 120 -0.72 -8.51 -34.65
N PHE A 121 -0.98 -9.68 -35.21
CA PHE A 121 -0.85 -10.97 -34.53
C PHE A 121 0.53 -11.21 -33.87
N GLY A 122 1.61 -10.56 -34.29
CA GLY A 122 2.96 -10.76 -33.74
C GLY A 122 3.29 -9.91 -32.51
N LYS A 123 2.84 -8.66 -32.45
CA LYS A 123 3.15 -7.74 -31.33
C LYS A 123 2.35 -8.05 -30.07
N ALA A 124 1.07 -8.37 -30.20
CA ALA A 124 0.21 -8.75 -29.06
C ALA A 124 0.79 -9.95 -28.31
N ARG A 125 1.30 -10.96 -29.03
CA ARG A 125 1.94 -12.14 -28.42
C ARG A 125 3.22 -11.79 -27.67
N ASN A 126 4.06 -10.91 -28.17
CA ASN A 126 5.30 -10.51 -27.49
C ASN A 126 5.00 -9.72 -26.21
N THR A 127 4.02 -8.83 -26.25
CA THR A 127 3.58 -8.04 -25.09
C THR A 127 3.00 -8.95 -24.01
N GLU A 128 2.19 -9.93 -24.36
CA GLU A 128 1.66 -10.91 -23.41
C GLU A 128 2.78 -11.74 -22.76
N VAL A 129 3.78 -12.17 -23.53
CA VAL A 129 4.96 -12.91 -23.02
C VAL A 129 5.75 -12.05 -22.03
N GLU A 130 5.94 -10.76 -22.31
CA GLU A 130 6.62 -9.83 -21.40
C GLU A 130 5.83 -9.63 -20.09
N HIS A 131 4.53 -9.40 -20.17
CA HIS A 131 3.68 -9.27 -18.97
C HIS A 131 3.67 -10.56 -18.15
N ARG A 132 3.66 -11.72 -18.81
CA ARG A 132 3.73 -13.00 -18.15
C ARG A 132 5.06 -13.20 -17.43
N LYS A 133 6.19 -12.81 -18.03
CA LYS A 133 7.50 -12.85 -17.36
C LYS A 133 7.52 -12.03 -16.07
N VAL A 134 6.94 -10.82 -16.10
CA VAL A 134 6.83 -10.00 -14.90
C VAL A 134 6.00 -10.71 -13.82
N ALA A 135 4.87 -11.30 -14.18
CA ALA A 135 4.04 -12.03 -13.23
C ALA A 135 4.73 -13.27 -12.66
N GLU A 136 5.48 -14.04 -13.49
CA GLU A 136 6.26 -15.20 -13.03
C GLU A 136 7.39 -14.77 -12.07
N ASN A 137 8.11 -13.68 -12.36
CA ASN A 137 9.13 -13.15 -11.45
C ASN A 137 8.55 -12.71 -10.09
N ILE A 138 7.31 -12.18 -10.08
CA ILE A 138 6.61 -11.83 -8.85
C ILE A 138 6.20 -13.08 -8.07
N ILE A 139 5.75 -14.14 -8.78
CA ILE A 139 5.40 -15.42 -8.17
C ILE A 139 6.63 -16.03 -7.49
N ASP A 140 7.77 -16.03 -8.18
CA ASP A 140 9.04 -16.55 -7.67
C ASP A 140 9.50 -15.71 -6.46
N PHE A 141 9.45 -14.39 -6.56
CA PHE A 141 9.80 -13.48 -5.46
C PHE A 141 8.96 -13.69 -4.20
N LEU A 142 7.66 -13.95 -4.35
CA LEU A 142 6.73 -14.18 -3.23
C LEU A 142 6.70 -15.64 -2.74
N GLU A 143 7.52 -16.52 -3.33
CA GLU A 143 7.64 -17.93 -2.96
C GLU A 143 6.29 -18.69 -3.06
N ILE A 144 5.55 -18.45 -4.16
CA ILE A 144 4.23 -19.04 -4.39
C ILE A 144 4.15 -19.86 -5.70
N GLU A 145 5.28 -20.33 -6.25
CA GLU A 145 5.38 -21.07 -7.52
C GLU A 145 4.53 -22.36 -7.52
N ASN A 146 4.50 -23.04 -6.37
CA ASN A 146 3.74 -24.28 -6.19
C ASN A 146 2.21 -24.08 -6.33
N TYR A 147 1.76 -22.83 -6.24
CA TYR A 147 0.36 -22.46 -6.30
C TYR A 147 -0.04 -21.76 -7.60
N ARG A 148 0.90 -21.45 -8.49
CA ARG A 148 0.69 -20.55 -9.63
C ARG A 148 -0.48 -20.91 -10.56
N LYS A 149 -0.81 -22.22 -10.69
CA LYS A 149 -1.92 -22.74 -11.52
C LYS A 149 -3.16 -23.09 -10.69
N LYS A 150 -3.13 -22.90 -9.37
CA LYS A 150 -4.27 -23.22 -8.51
C LYS A 150 -5.22 -22.02 -8.42
N PRO A 151 -6.53 -22.26 -8.40
CA PRO A 151 -7.52 -21.20 -8.11
C PRO A 151 -7.25 -20.58 -6.72
N VAL A 152 -7.24 -19.25 -6.67
CA VAL A 152 -6.87 -18.53 -5.43
C VAL A 152 -7.83 -18.83 -4.28
N GLY A 153 -9.12 -19.05 -4.56
CA GLY A 153 -10.12 -19.35 -3.53
C GLY A 153 -9.88 -20.66 -2.78
N MET A 154 -8.97 -21.53 -3.27
CA MET A 154 -8.62 -22.81 -2.63
C MET A 154 -7.35 -22.73 -1.77
N LEU A 155 -6.69 -21.58 -1.71
CA LEU A 155 -5.39 -21.42 -1.08
C LEU A 155 -5.52 -21.02 0.40
N PRO A 156 -4.51 -21.34 1.24
CA PRO A 156 -4.39 -20.79 2.58
C PRO A 156 -4.43 -19.26 2.57
N TYR A 157 -4.92 -18.66 3.65
CA TYR A 157 -5.12 -17.22 3.74
C TYR A 157 -3.82 -16.42 3.52
N GLY A 158 -2.72 -16.82 4.16
CA GLY A 158 -1.41 -16.17 3.96
C GLY A 158 -0.93 -16.19 2.50
N VAL A 159 -1.18 -17.31 1.77
CA VAL A 159 -0.87 -17.36 0.34
C VAL A 159 -1.76 -16.42 -0.47
N GLN A 160 -3.04 -16.30 -0.13
CA GLN A 160 -3.94 -15.34 -0.78
C GLN A 160 -3.45 -13.89 -0.57
N LYS A 161 -2.99 -13.54 0.63
CA LYS A 161 -2.38 -12.22 0.94
C LYS A 161 -1.11 -11.97 0.09
N ARG A 162 -0.25 -12.98 -0.10
CA ARG A 162 0.90 -12.88 -1.01
C ARG A 162 0.47 -12.63 -2.46
N VAL A 163 -0.61 -13.28 -2.93
CA VAL A 163 -1.17 -13.04 -4.28
C VAL A 163 -1.71 -11.61 -4.41
N GLU A 164 -2.36 -11.08 -3.38
CA GLU A 164 -2.83 -9.69 -3.36
C GLU A 164 -1.67 -8.70 -3.49
N LEU A 165 -0.61 -8.90 -2.69
CA LEU A 165 0.63 -8.13 -2.79
C LEU A 165 1.23 -8.24 -4.20
N GLY A 166 1.31 -9.46 -4.74
CA GLY A 166 1.82 -9.72 -6.09
C GLY A 166 1.04 -8.98 -7.17
N ARG A 167 -0.29 -8.90 -7.06
CA ARG A 167 -1.12 -8.14 -7.98
C ARG A 167 -0.85 -6.63 -7.90
N ALA A 168 -0.63 -6.09 -6.70
CA ALA A 168 -0.24 -4.70 -6.52
C ALA A 168 1.15 -4.40 -7.10
N LEU A 169 2.12 -5.30 -6.90
CA LEU A 169 3.47 -5.19 -7.48
C LEU A 169 3.46 -5.29 -9.01
N ALA A 170 2.58 -6.12 -9.57
CA ALA A 170 2.45 -6.30 -11.01
C ALA A 170 2.03 -5.02 -11.73
N LEU A 171 1.40 -4.07 -11.06
CA LEU A 171 1.14 -2.74 -11.60
C LEU A 171 2.45 -2.01 -11.97
N GLY A 172 3.57 -2.30 -11.27
CA GLY A 172 4.90 -1.81 -11.65
C GLY A 172 5.18 -0.34 -11.30
N GLY A 173 4.40 0.26 -10.41
CA GLY A 173 4.55 1.64 -9.97
C GLY A 173 5.76 1.88 -9.08
N ASP A 174 6.00 3.15 -8.71
CA ASP A 174 7.12 3.56 -7.85
C ASP A 174 6.75 3.53 -6.37
N ILE A 175 5.45 3.55 -6.05
CA ILE A 175 4.92 3.52 -4.69
C ILE A 175 3.83 2.45 -4.54
N VAL A 176 3.89 1.73 -3.42
CA VAL A 176 2.90 0.72 -3.05
C VAL A 176 2.27 1.11 -1.72
N LEU A 177 0.95 1.21 -1.69
CA LEU A 177 0.15 1.43 -0.48
C LEU A 177 -0.32 0.09 0.06
N LEU A 178 0.07 -0.27 1.27
CA LEU A 178 -0.27 -1.53 1.94
C LEU A 178 -1.21 -1.27 3.13
N ASP A 179 -2.43 -1.77 3.05
CA ASP A 179 -3.47 -1.57 4.05
C ASP A 179 -3.64 -2.84 4.88
N GLU A 180 -3.03 -2.87 6.08
CA GLU A 180 -3.00 -3.99 7.01
C GLU A 180 -2.61 -5.32 6.34
N PRO A 181 -1.44 -5.40 5.67
CA PRO A 181 -1.07 -6.57 4.88
C PRO A 181 -0.90 -7.84 5.72
N MET A 182 -0.61 -7.72 7.01
CA MET A 182 -0.37 -8.85 7.93
C MET A 182 -1.61 -9.24 8.74
N ALA A 183 -2.72 -8.48 8.64
CA ALA A 183 -3.93 -8.76 9.39
C ALA A 183 -4.47 -10.18 9.11
N GLY A 184 -4.74 -10.94 10.19
CA GLY A 184 -5.25 -12.30 10.13
C GLY A 184 -4.23 -13.39 9.78
N MET A 185 -2.95 -13.06 9.68
CA MET A 185 -1.84 -14.01 9.51
C MET A 185 -1.37 -14.57 10.86
N ASN A 186 -0.83 -15.79 10.84
CA ASN A 186 -0.05 -16.30 11.98
C ASN A 186 1.33 -15.61 12.03
N LEU A 187 2.11 -15.85 13.08
CA LEU A 187 3.40 -15.18 13.29
C LEU A 187 4.39 -15.42 12.14
N GLU A 188 4.55 -16.68 11.69
CA GLU A 188 5.45 -17.05 10.61
C GLU A 188 5.05 -16.39 9.28
N GLU A 189 3.76 -16.40 8.96
CA GLU A 189 3.23 -15.73 7.76
C GLU A 189 3.44 -14.21 7.80
N ALA A 190 3.30 -13.60 8.98
CA ALA A 190 3.50 -12.16 9.18
C ALA A 190 4.99 -11.79 9.07
N GLU A 191 5.90 -12.59 9.63
CA GLU A 191 7.36 -12.41 9.47
C GLU A 191 7.79 -12.53 8.00
N ASP A 192 7.25 -13.50 7.26
CA ASP A 192 7.49 -13.61 5.81
C ASP A 192 6.98 -12.38 5.05
N MET A 193 5.78 -11.90 5.39
CA MET A 193 5.22 -10.69 4.76
C MET A 193 6.08 -9.46 5.05
N ALA A 194 6.56 -9.32 6.29
CA ALA A 194 7.49 -8.26 6.69
C ALA A 194 8.78 -8.30 5.87
N ARG A 195 9.37 -9.50 5.68
CA ARG A 195 10.54 -9.72 4.84
C ARG A 195 10.28 -9.28 3.40
N PHE A 196 9.16 -9.70 2.79
CA PHE A 196 8.81 -9.27 1.43
C PHE A 196 8.68 -7.74 1.31
N ILE A 197 8.13 -7.06 2.31
CA ILE A 197 8.02 -5.60 2.31
C ILE A 197 9.40 -4.94 2.34
N ILE A 198 10.33 -5.47 3.15
CA ILE A 198 11.73 -5.01 3.20
C ILE A 198 12.40 -5.22 1.84
N ASP A 199 12.24 -6.38 1.22
CA ASP A 199 12.86 -6.74 -0.06
C ASP A 199 12.29 -5.89 -1.21
N ILE A 200 10.97 -5.61 -1.21
CA ILE A 200 10.34 -4.68 -2.15
C ILE A 200 10.99 -3.30 -2.07
N ASN A 201 11.25 -2.81 -0.87
CA ASN A 201 11.91 -1.53 -0.69
C ASN A 201 13.40 -1.59 -1.05
N ASN A 202 14.15 -2.57 -0.55
CA ASN A 202 15.59 -2.66 -0.68
C ASN A 202 16.05 -3.13 -2.06
N GLU A 203 15.41 -4.15 -2.65
CA GLU A 203 15.84 -4.74 -3.91
C GLU A 203 15.13 -4.08 -5.10
N TRP A 204 13.83 -3.89 -5.00
CA TRP A 204 13.04 -3.31 -6.10
C TRP A 204 12.98 -1.79 -6.06
N LYS A 205 13.59 -1.16 -5.02
CA LYS A 205 13.67 0.29 -4.82
C LYS A 205 12.30 0.99 -4.85
N LYS A 206 11.26 0.30 -4.33
CA LYS A 206 9.93 0.87 -4.24
C LYS A 206 9.75 1.64 -2.93
N THR A 207 9.05 2.74 -3.01
CA THR A 207 8.51 3.42 -1.83
C THR A 207 7.32 2.62 -1.32
N VAL A 208 7.26 2.41 0.00
CA VAL A 208 6.12 1.73 0.63
C VAL A 208 5.43 2.69 1.59
N VAL A 209 4.12 2.81 1.49
CA VAL A 209 3.30 3.44 2.53
C VAL A 209 2.45 2.35 3.18
N LEU A 210 2.57 2.21 4.48
CA LEU A 210 2.03 1.09 5.25
C LEU A 210 1.03 1.59 6.29
N ILE A 211 -0.14 0.96 6.38
CA ILE A 211 -0.98 1.00 7.58
C ILE A 211 -0.86 -0.35 8.26
N GLU A 212 -0.48 -0.36 9.53
CA GLU A 212 -0.48 -1.52 10.40
C GLU A 212 -0.85 -1.12 11.83
N HIS A 213 -1.30 -2.10 12.59
CA HIS A 213 -1.66 -1.90 13.99
C HIS A 213 -0.71 -2.64 14.96
N ASP A 214 0.10 -3.58 14.47
CA ASP A 214 1.17 -4.20 15.25
C ASP A 214 2.37 -3.25 15.34
N MET A 215 2.53 -2.65 16.54
CA MET A 215 3.58 -1.67 16.78
C MET A 215 4.98 -2.25 16.67
N GLY A 216 5.18 -3.53 17.06
CA GLY A 216 6.47 -4.19 16.95
C GLY A 216 6.92 -4.25 15.50
N VAL A 217 6.06 -4.76 14.64
CA VAL A 217 6.31 -4.84 13.19
C VAL A 217 6.54 -3.47 12.58
N VAL A 218 5.71 -2.48 12.92
CA VAL A 218 5.85 -1.12 12.36
C VAL A 218 7.18 -0.48 12.75
N MET A 219 7.59 -0.62 14.03
CA MET A 219 8.86 -0.06 14.51
C MET A 219 10.08 -0.69 13.83
N ASP A 220 10.01 -1.98 13.50
CA ASP A 220 11.10 -2.70 12.85
C ASP A 220 11.17 -2.41 11.34
N LEU A 221 10.03 -2.19 10.69
CA LEU A 221 9.98 -1.98 9.24
C LEU A 221 10.18 -0.54 8.79
N SER A 222 9.74 0.43 9.59
CA SER A 222 9.54 1.80 9.10
C SER A 222 10.81 2.65 9.20
N ASN A 223 11.08 3.43 8.16
CA ASN A 223 12.06 4.49 8.24
C ASN A 223 11.50 5.72 8.97
N ARG A 224 10.21 6.00 8.76
CA ARG A 224 9.47 7.09 9.40
C ARG A 224 8.01 6.72 9.58
N LEU A 225 7.39 7.34 10.57
CA LEU A 225 6.00 7.12 10.97
C LEU A 225 5.26 8.46 11.06
N MET A 226 3.98 8.44 10.70
CA MET A 226 3.02 9.49 11.03
C MET A 226 1.96 8.89 11.97
N VAL A 227 1.73 9.55 13.10
CA VAL A 227 0.73 9.13 14.07
C VAL A 227 -0.52 9.98 13.93
N LEU A 228 -1.65 9.33 13.70
CA LEU A 228 -2.97 9.95 13.68
C LEU A 228 -3.75 9.61 14.95
N ASN A 229 -4.53 10.57 15.44
CA ASN A 229 -5.52 10.35 16.48
C ASN A 229 -6.73 11.28 16.25
N PHE A 230 -7.95 10.75 16.28
CA PHE A 230 -9.19 11.49 16.01
C PHE A 230 -9.15 12.40 14.76
N GLY A 231 -8.51 11.91 13.69
CA GLY A 231 -8.40 12.65 12.42
C GLY A 231 -7.34 13.74 12.39
N GLU A 232 -6.50 13.87 13.41
CA GLU A 232 -5.42 14.86 13.51
C GLU A 232 -4.05 14.17 13.54
N LYS A 233 -3.02 14.83 13.02
CA LYS A 233 -1.64 14.35 13.12
C LYS A 233 -1.05 14.75 14.47
N ILE A 234 -0.71 13.76 15.31
CA ILE A 234 -0.02 13.96 16.58
C ILE A 234 1.45 14.32 16.34
N THR A 235 2.13 13.47 15.56
CA THR A 235 3.56 13.61 15.29
C THR A 235 3.96 12.88 14.02
N GLU A 236 5.17 13.14 13.56
CA GLU A 236 5.83 12.46 12.44
C GLU A 236 7.33 12.45 12.70
N GLY A 237 7.98 11.29 12.61
CA GLY A 237 9.41 11.13 12.90
C GLY A 237 9.90 9.71 12.70
N THR A 238 11.10 9.42 13.18
CA THR A 238 11.63 8.05 13.23
C THR A 238 10.90 7.20 14.27
N PRO A 239 10.99 5.86 14.20
CA PRO A 239 10.41 4.98 15.22
C PRO A 239 10.80 5.39 16.65
N GLU A 240 12.08 5.70 16.88
CA GLU A 240 12.60 6.06 18.20
C GLU A 240 12.08 7.41 18.72
N GLU A 241 11.83 8.37 17.82
CA GLU A 241 11.26 9.67 18.18
C GLU A 241 9.77 9.52 18.52
N VAL A 242 9.03 8.77 17.69
CA VAL A 242 7.61 8.54 17.86
C VAL A 242 7.30 7.75 19.13
N GLN A 243 8.08 6.71 19.44
CA GLN A 243 7.90 5.88 20.63
C GLN A 243 8.01 6.68 21.94
N LYS A 244 8.81 7.76 21.94
CA LYS A 244 9.05 8.59 23.11
C LYS A 244 8.11 9.78 23.22
N HIS A 245 7.24 9.99 22.22
CA HIS A 245 6.38 11.16 22.17
C HIS A 245 5.22 11.06 23.18
N PRO A 246 5.06 12.02 24.13
CA PRO A 246 4.08 11.89 25.22
C PRO A 246 2.65 11.66 24.76
N GLN A 247 2.20 12.41 23.75
CA GLN A 247 0.85 12.27 23.21
C GLN A 247 0.61 10.94 22.48
N VAL A 248 1.66 10.33 21.91
CA VAL A 248 1.56 8.98 21.32
C VAL A 248 1.37 7.95 22.42
N ILE A 249 2.16 8.05 23.48
CA ILE A 249 2.04 7.17 24.65
C ILE A 249 0.62 7.29 25.25
N GLU A 250 0.11 8.50 25.43
CA GLU A 250 -1.24 8.75 25.94
C GLU A 250 -2.33 8.17 25.03
N ALA A 251 -2.23 8.36 23.71
CA ALA A 251 -3.20 7.88 22.72
C ALA A 251 -3.33 6.35 22.70
N TYR A 252 -2.23 5.65 22.98
CA TYR A 252 -2.20 4.17 23.03
C TYR A 252 -2.44 3.59 24.43
N LEU A 253 -2.03 4.27 25.51
CA LEU A 253 -2.29 3.83 26.89
C LEU A 253 -3.72 4.14 27.36
N GLY A 254 -4.39 5.12 26.74
CA GLY A 254 -5.80 5.45 27.02
C GLY A 254 -6.80 4.46 26.43
N GLY A 255 -6.38 3.57 25.53
CA GLY A 255 -7.12 2.38 25.06
C GLY A 255 -6.39 1.13 25.53
N GLU A 256 -7.09 0.08 25.91
CA GLU A 256 -6.62 -1.16 26.58
C GLU A 256 -5.50 -1.96 25.84
N GLU A 257 -4.58 -1.33 25.13
CA GLU A 257 -3.45 -1.97 24.47
C GLU A 257 -2.12 -1.61 25.14
N THR A 258 -1.78 -2.37 26.16
CA THR A 258 -0.48 -2.36 26.87
C THR A 258 0.63 -3.00 26.00
N VAL A 259 1.11 -2.34 24.96
CA VAL A 259 2.19 -2.88 24.09
C VAL A 259 3.43 -2.00 24.05
N PHE A 260 3.45 -0.83 24.71
CA PHE A 260 4.57 0.11 24.63
C PHE A 260 5.75 -0.16 25.57
N LEU A 261 5.65 -1.12 26.48
CA LEU A 261 6.73 -1.37 27.46
C LEU A 261 7.15 -2.84 27.43
N GLY A 262 8.17 -3.16 26.66
CA GLY A 262 9.01 -4.29 26.98
C GLY A 262 9.21 -5.34 25.89
N ARG A 263 10.27 -5.18 25.15
CA ARG A 263 11.32 -6.22 25.05
C ARG A 263 12.65 -5.58 24.71
#